data_b9dac82e0fc1aa762a38d793f014f5f1
#
_entry.id   b9dac82e0fc1aa762a38d793f014f5f1
#
_cell.length_a   1.000
_cell.length_b   1.000
_cell.length_c   1.000
_cell.angle_alpha   90.00
_cell.angle_beta   90.00
_cell.angle_gamma   90.00
#
_symmetry.space_group_name_H-M   'P 1'
#
loop_
_entity.id
_entity.type
_entity.pdbx_description
1 polymer ?
#
loop_
_entity_poly.entity_id
_entity_poly.type
_entity_poly.pdbx_seq_one_letter_code
_entity_poly.pdbx_strand_id
1 'polypeptide(L)'
;MKLDNIYKEEKKSAFAKLSEIIITMASRPSGLIGLSILVFHIILAFISPYIAPHDFKAIDPTLMLQAPSAEYWFGTDDLGRDVFTRTILGGRTALTITFFGSLIALLWGGLLGIFCGLVGGKIDDVVMRIVDAFLSIPWILAMLLIVSLLGTSTEVLIPALGFFYGKGIVRVSRAATHDVIAKDFIVSARARGHSNFSIIWNEIIPNVRDAILVEGAMRWSWMLLGFSSLSFLGFGVSPPTPDWGLMISNARGLMSFACLLYTSPSPRDS
;
A
#
# COMPACT_ATOMS: atom_id res chain seq x y z
N MET A 1 -12.03 -8.19 -41.39
CA MET A 1 -11.89 -6.89 -40.72
C MET A 1 -12.09 -6.90 -39.18
N LYS A 2 -13.10 -7.59 -38.61
CA LYS A 2 -13.22 -7.73 -37.13
C LYS A 2 -12.20 -8.70 -36.51
N LEU A 3 -11.89 -9.80 -37.18
CA LEU A 3 -10.92 -10.82 -36.73
C LEU A 3 -9.47 -10.30 -36.77
N ASP A 4 -9.10 -9.49 -37.74
CA ASP A 4 -7.76 -8.90 -37.86
C ASP A 4 -7.47 -7.89 -36.73
N ASN A 5 -8.49 -7.18 -36.23
CA ASN A 5 -8.34 -6.28 -35.08
C ASN A 5 -8.15 -7.04 -33.78
N ILE A 6 -8.80 -8.17 -33.58
CA ILE A 6 -8.63 -9.03 -32.38
C ILE A 6 -7.21 -9.62 -32.32
N TYR A 7 -6.68 -10.06 -33.47
CA TYR A 7 -5.30 -10.58 -33.56
C TYR A 7 -4.22 -9.49 -33.37
N LYS A 8 -4.51 -8.22 -33.75
CA LYS A 8 -3.60 -7.09 -33.52
C LYS A 8 -3.55 -6.64 -32.06
N GLU A 9 -4.63 -6.80 -31.29
CA GLU A 9 -4.64 -6.48 -29.86
C GLU A 9 -3.80 -7.45 -29.03
N GLU A 10 -3.74 -8.74 -29.40
CA GLU A 10 -2.92 -9.73 -28.69
C GLU A 10 -1.41 -9.47 -28.78
N LYS A 11 -0.93 -8.76 -29.79
CA LYS A 11 0.50 -8.48 -30.03
C LYS A 11 1.01 -7.13 -29.54
N LYS A 12 0.16 -6.30 -28.88
CA LYS A 12 0.67 -5.06 -28.28
C LYS A 12 1.67 -5.41 -27.19
N SER A 13 2.90 -4.88 -27.30
CA SER A 13 3.92 -4.93 -26.25
C SER A 13 3.32 -4.51 -24.91
N ALA A 14 3.77 -5.10 -23.80
CA ALA A 14 3.35 -4.71 -22.45
C ALA A 14 3.51 -3.18 -22.21
N PHE A 15 4.53 -2.59 -22.82
CA PHE A 15 4.76 -1.15 -22.80
C PHE A 15 3.67 -0.36 -23.52
N ALA A 16 3.20 -0.84 -24.67
CA ALA A 16 2.10 -0.19 -25.43
C ALA A 16 0.76 -0.26 -24.68
N LYS A 17 0.50 -1.37 -23.97
CA LYS A 17 -0.68 -1.49 -23.11
C LYS A 17 -0.61 -0.55 -21.91
N LEU A 18 0.56 -0.44 -21.28
CA LEU A 18 0.78 0.47 -20.15
C LEU A 18 0.61 1.94 -20.57
N SER A 19 1.19 2.34 -21.72
CA SER A 19 1.04 3.70 -22.23
C SER A 19 -0.42 4.04 -22.56
N GLU A 20 -1.19 3.11 -23.12
CA GLU A 20 -2.61 3.28 -23.41
C GLU A 20 -3.44 3.47 -22.11
N ILE A 21 -3.13 2.71 -21.05
CA ILE A 21 -3.74 2.87 -19.72
C ILE A 21 -3.42 4.27 -19.15
N ILE A 22 -2.16 4.68 -19.19
CA ILE A 22 -1.73 5.99 -18.68
C ILE A 22 -2.42 7.13 -19.45
N ILE A 23 -2.47 7.04 -20.78
CA ILE A 23 -3.13 8.03 -21.62
C ILE A 23 -4.63 8.09 -21.31
N THR A 24 -5.28 6.94 -21.17
CA THR A 24 -6.70 6.86 -20.81
C THR A 24 -6.99 7.43 -19.42
N MET A 25 -6.13 7.19 -18.45
CA MET A 25 -6.23 7.80 -17.12
C MET A 25 -6.01 9.31 -17.18
N ALA A 26 -4.99 9.77 -17.91
CA ALA A 26 -4.67 11.19 -18.06
C ALA A 26 -5.72 11.98 -18.84
N SER A 27 -6.53 11.33 -19.69
CA SER A 27 -7.61 11.99 -20.43
C SER A 27 -8.80 12.44 -19.57
N ARG A 28 -8.89 11.93 -18.32
CA ARG A 28 -9.92 12.32 -17.35
C ARG A 28 -9.31 13.21 -16.27
N PRO A 29 -9.92 14.36 -15.91
CA PRO A 29 -9.35 15.27 -14.91
C PRO A 29 -9.05 14.58 -13.55
N SER A 30 -9.95 13.76 -13.07
CA SER A 30 -9.74 13.00 -11.82
C SER A 30 -8.59 11.98 -11.92
N GLY A 31 -8.46 11.32 -13.06
CA GLY A 31 -7.37 10.38 -13.31
C GLY A 31 -6.02 11.10 -13.43
N LEU A 32 -5.98 12.25 -14.10
CA LEU A 32 -4.78 13.07 -14.21
C LEU A 32 -4.30 13.56 -12.83
N ILE A 33 -5.22 14.07 -12.01
CA ILE A 33 -4.90 14.53 -10.64
C ILE A 33 -4.36 13.35 -9.80
N GLY A 34 -5.06 12.23 -9.77
CA GLY A 34 -4.63 11.04 -9.02
C GLY A 34 -3.27 10.51 -9.47
N LEU A 35 -3.06 10.42 -10.80
CA LEU A 35 -1.78 9.99 -11.37
C LEU A 35 -0.64 10.95 -11.01
N SER A 36 -0.89 12.26 -11.09
CA SER A 36 0.11 13.28 -10.74
C SER A 36 0.52 13.20 -9.28
N ILE A 37 -0.44 13.04 -8.36
CA ILE A 37 -0.17 12.88 -6.93
C ILE A 37 0.63 11.60 -6.67
N LEU A 38 0.24 10.48 -7.28
CA LEU A 38 0.93 9.20 -7.12
C LEU A 38 2.37 9.28 -7.62
N VAL A 39 2.57 9.78 -8.85
CA VAL A 39 3.90 9.94 -9.47
C VAL A 39 4.77 10.87 -8.64
N PHE A 40 4.23 11.99 -8.17
CA PHE A 40 4.95 12.91 -7.29
C PHE A 40 5.46 12.21 -6.02
N HIS A 41 4.60 11.46 -5.32
CA HIS A 41 5.00 10.78 -4.09
C HIS A 41 6.00 9.63 -4.34
N ILE A 42 5.86 8.91 -5.45
CA ILE A 42 6.82 7.88 -5.85
C ILE A 42 8.18 8.51 -6.13
N ILE A 43 8.23 9.58 -6.93
CA ILE A 43 9.46 10.30 -7.23
C ILE A 43 10.09 10.82 -5.92
N LEU A 44 9.29 11.45 -5.06
CA LEU A 44 9.74 11.96 -3.77
C LEU A 44 10.32 10.83 -2.89
N ALA A 45 9.68 9.67 -2.85
CA ALA A 45 10.19 8.52 -2.09
C ALA A 45 11.57 8.03 -2.56
N PHE A 46 11.81 8.06 -3.89
CA PHE A 46 13.13 7.70 -4.44
C PHE A 46 14.20 8.77 -4.22
N ILE A 47 13.83 10.04 -4.38
CA ILE A 47 14.79 11.16 -4.34
C ILE A 47 15.03 11.63 -2.90
N SER A 48 14.09 11.41 -1.96
CA SER A 48 14.18 11.91 -0.58
C SER A 48 15.51 11.69 0.13
N PRO A 49 16.23 10.54 0.00
CA PRO A 49 17.53 10.39 0.68
C PRO A 49 18.63 11.30 0.13
N TYR A 50 18.47 11.79 -1.10
CA TYR A 50 19.47 12.64 -1.76
C TYR A 50 19.18 14.13 -1.58
N ILE A 51 17.91 14.50 -1.33
CA ILE A 51 17.48 15.89 -1.17
C ILE A 51 17.25 16.28 0.30
N ALA A 52 17.31 15.31 1.23
CA ALA A 52 17.20 15.56 2.66
C ALA A 52 18.38 16.44 3.12
N PRO A 53 18.13 17.66 3.62
CA PRO A 53 19.22 18.60 3.95
C PRO A 53 19.99 18.18 5.20
N HIS A 54 19.35 17.44 6.11
CA HIS A 54 19.93 17.07 7.40
C HIS A 54 19.87 15.55 7.64
N ASP A 55 20.70 15.04 8.55
CA ASP A 55 20.58 13.65 9.01
C ASP A 55 19.33 13.52 9.88
N PHE A 56 18.42 12.62 9.49
CA PHE A 56 17.18 12.36 10.23
C PHE A 56 17.39 11.80 11.64
N LYS A 57 18.59 11.33 11.95
CA LYS A 57 19.00 10.81 13.27
C LYS A 57 19.60 11.87 14.17
N ALA A 58 20.10 12.98 13.61
CA ALA A 58 20.77 14.02 14.36
C ALA A 58 19.82 14.61 15.41
N ILE A 59 20.19 14.52 16.67
CA ILE A 59 19.45 15.08 17.82
C ILE A 59 20.30 16.24 18.35
N ASP A 60 19.70 17.43 18.42
CA ASP A 60 20.34 18.60 19.02
C ASP A 60 19.38 19.30 19.99
N PRO A 61 19.57 19.11 21.31
CA PRO A 61 18.70 19.74 22.32
C PRO A 61 18.69 21.26 22.29
N THR A 62 19.69 21.91 21.66
CA THR A 62 19.74 23.38 21.54
C THR A 62 18.80 23.91 20.46
N LEU A 63 18.37 23.02 19.56
CA LEU A 63 17.51 23.33 18.43
C LEU A 63 16.05 22.86 18.63
N MET A 64 15.65 22.54 19.87
CA MET A 64 14.30 22.02 20.14
C MET A 64 13.22 23.05 19.80
N LEU A 65 12.18 22.59 19.09
CA LEU A 65 10.96 23.36 18.78
C LEU A 65 11.22 24.73 18.12
N GLN A 66 12.25 24.83 17.30
CA GLN A 66 12.52 26.07 16.56
C GLN A 66 11.50 26.25 15.43
N ALA A 67 11.13 27.51 15.22
CA ALA A 67 10.26 27.94 14.14
C ALA A 67 10.91 27.67 12.74
N PRO A 68 10.11 27.58 11.67
CA PRO A 68 10.62 27.51 10.31
C PRO A 68 11.63 28.63 10.02
N SER A 69 12.75 28.25 9.39
CA SER A 69 13.87 29.14 9.05
C SER A 69 14.46 28.78 7.69
N ALA A 70 15.41 29.55 7.20
CA ALA A 70 16.14 29.24 5.96
C ALA A 70 16.95 27.92 6.07
N GLU A 71 17.38 27.55 7.26
CA GLU A 71 18.13 26.32 7.54
C GLU A 71 17.19 25.15 7.81
N TYR A 72 16.12 25.36 8.59
CA TYR A 72 15.10 24.35 8.93
C TYR A 72 13.74 24.76 8.36
N TRP A 73 13.46 24.34 7.13
CA TRP A 73 12.30 24.83 6.36
C TRP A 73 10.95 24.60 7.05
N PHE A 74 10.79 23.51 7.79
CA PHE A 74 9.59 23.20 8.59
C PHE A 74 9.85 23.30 10.09
N GLY A 75 10.97 23.93 10.48
CA GLY A 75 11.41 23.97 11.86
C GLY A 75 11.93 22.63 12.38
N THR A 76 12.06 22.53 13.70
CA THR A 76 12.58 21.35 14.38
C THR A 76 11.56 20.75 15.33
N ASP A 77 11.68 19.46 15.60
CA ASP A 77 10.81 18.74 16.53
C ASP A 77 11.27 18.88 18.01
N ASP A 78 10.61 18.13 18.90
CA ASP A 78 10.88 18.06 20.34
C ASP A 78 12.27 17.53 20.72
N LEU A 79 12.99 16.94 19.77
CA LEU A 79 14.36 16.46 19.92
C LEU A 79 15.37 17.30 19.11
N GLY A 80 14.92 18.44 18.52
CA GLY A 80 15.76 19.29 17.69
C GLY A 80 16.07 18.69 16.31
N ARG A 81 15.29 17.70 15.83
CA ARG A 81 15.48 17.07 14.51
C ARG A 81 14.74 17.85 13.43
N ASP A 82 15.28 17.91 12.22
CA ASP A 82 14.65 18.59 11.08
C ASP A 82 13.34 17.93 10.65
N VAL A 83 12.24 18.68 10.78
CA VAL A 83 10.89 18.20 10.45
C VAL A 83 10.73 17.97 8.94
N PHE A 84 11.35 18.80 8.08
CA PHE A 84 11.26 18.63 6.63
C PHE A 84 11.91 17.30 6.17
N THR A 85 13.16 17.07 6.57
CA THR A 85 13.87 15.81 6.31
C THR A 85 13.05 14.60 6.76
N ARG A 86 12.51 14.63 7.98
CA ARG A 86 11.72 13.53 8.52
C ARG A 86 10.40 13.35 7.79
N THR A 87 9.78 14.41 7.31
CA THR A 87 8.52 14.34 6.54
C THR A 87 8.73 13.64 5.20
N ILE A 88 9.74 14.02 4.43
CA ILE A 88 9.99 13.39 3.12
C ILE A 88 10.44 11.93 3.25
N LEU A 89 11.30 11.62 4.23
CA LEU A 89 11.75 10.26 4.48
C LEU A 89 10.66 9.39 5.11
N GLY A 90 9.78 9.96 5.95
CA GLY A 90 8.64 9.24 6.51
C GLY A 90 7.65 8.76 5.44
N GLY A 91 7.43 9.57 4.40
CA GLY A 91 6.66 9.18 3.23
C GLY A 91 7.27 7.97 2.49
N ARG A 92 8.59 7.96 2.32
CA ARG A 92 9.32 6.82 1.76
C ARG A 92 9.12 5.56 2.59
N THR A 93 9.24 5.65 3.92
CA THR A 93 9.04 4.53 4.85
C THR A 93 7.63 3.93 4.69
N ALA A 94 6.60 4.77 4.75
CA ALA A 94 5.21 4.34 4.62
C ALA A 94 4.94 3.68 3.26
N LEU A 95 5.37 4.31 2.16
CA LEU A 95 5.19 3.76 0.81
C LEU A 95 5.92 2.43 0.64
N THR A 96 7.16 2.30 1.13
CA THR A 96 7.94 1.07 0.99
C THR A 96 7.29 -0.10 1.73
N ILE A 97 6.93 0.08 3.00
CA ILE A 97 6.33 -0.97 3.82
C ILE A 97 4.99 -1.42 3.24
N THR A 98 4.14 -0.47 2.87
CA THR A 98 2.81 -0.80 2.36
C THR A 98 2.84 -1.34 0.94
N PHE A 99 3.78 -0.92 0.10
CA PHE A 99 3.96 -1.49 -1.24
C PHE A 99 4.34 -2.97 -1.17
N PHE A 100 5.38 -3.32 -0.39
CA PHE A 100 5.76 -4.72 -0.24
C PHE A 100 4.69 -5.55 0.48
N GLY A 101 4.01 -4.97 1.47
CA GLY A 101 2.85 -5.59 2.10
C GLY A 101 1.72 -5.86 1.12
N SER A 102 1.40 -4.89 0.24
CA SER A 102 0.36 -5.08 -0.78
C SER A 102 0.75 -6.11 -1.85
N LEU A 103 2.03 -6.19 -2.19
CA LEU A 103 2.53 -7.22 -3.10
C LEU A 103 2.36 -8.63 -2.51
N ILE A 104 2.70 -8.81 -1.24
CA ILE A 104 2.46 -10.07 -0.51
C ILE A 104 0.95 -10.37 -0.51
N ALA A 105 0.11 -9.39 -0.14
CA ALA A 105 -1.34 -9.55 -0.10
C ALA A 105 -1.91 -9.99 -1.46
N LEU A 106 -1.43 -9.39 -2.53
CA LEU A 106 -1.86 -9.66 -3.90
C LEU A 106 -1.41 -11.05 -4.36
N LEU A 107 -0.19 -11.44 -4.05
CA LEU A 107 0.34 -12.75 -4.44
C LEU A 107 -0.40 -13.88 -3.73
N TRP A 108 -0.40 -13.93 -2.40
CA TRP A 108 -1.01 -15.05 -1.70
C TRP A 108 -2.54 -15.02 -1.79
N GLY A 109 -3.16 -13.83 -1.66
CA GLY A 109 -4.61 -13.68 -1.74
C GLY A 109 -5.13 -13.96 -3.14
N GLY A 110 -4.42 -13.48 -4.18
CA GLY A 110 -4.74 -13.74 -5.57
C GLY A 110 -4.65 -15.21 -5.92
N LEU A 111 -3.50 -15.84 -5.63
CA LEU A 111 -3.28 -17.26 -5.95
C LEU A 111 -4.21 -18.19 -5.18
N LEU A 112 -4.41 -17.96 -3.88
CA LEU A 112 -5.32 -18.78 -3.08
C LEU A 112 -6.77 -18.64 -3.57
N GLY A 113 -7.20 -17.42 -3.92
CA GLY A 113 -8.54 -17.19 -4.45
C GLY A 113 -8.75 -17.87 -5.81
N ILE A 114 -7.76 -17.79 -6.72
CA ILE A 114 -7.81 -18.50 -8.00
C ILE A 114 -7.87 -20.02 -7.78
N PHE A 115 -7.03 -20.53 -6.89
CA PHE A 115 -7.02 -21.96 -6.57
C PHE A 115 -8.38 -22.43 -6.03
N CYS A 116 -8.95 -21.73 -5.05
CA CYS A 116 -10.27 -22.06 -4.51
C CYS A 116 -11.36 -21.99 -5.56
N GLY A 117 -11.36 -20.94 -6.38
CA GLY A 117 -12.32 -20.78 -7.47
C GLY A 117 -12.26 -21.92 -8.50
N LEU A 118 -11.06 -22.42 -8.83
CA LEU A 118 -10.89 -23.51 -9.80
C LEU A 118 -11.27 -24.88 -9.24
N VAL A 119 -10.86 -25.19 -8.00
CA VAL A 119 -11.06 -26.51 -7.39
C VAL A 119 -12.51 -26.68 -6.93
N GLY A 120 -13.08 -25.64 -6.31
CA GLY A 120 -14.45 -25.68 -5.79
C GLY A 120 -14.70 -26.73 -4.71
N GLY A 121 -15.97 -27.01 -4.43
CA GLY A 121 -16.40 -28.09 -3.54
C GLY A 121 -15.92 -27.92 -2.10
N LYS A 122 -15.69 -29.05 -1.39
CA LYS A 122 -15.35 -29.06 0.05
C LYS A 122 -14.06 -28.32 0.39
N ILE A 123 -13.06 -28.31 -0.50
CA ILE A 123 -11.78 -27.62 -0.27
C ILE A 123 -12.02 -26.11 -0.25
N ASP A 124 -12.74 -25.61 -1.23
CA ASP A 124 -13.14 -24.22 -1.32
C ASP A 124 -13.96 -23.79 -0.07
N ASP A 125 -14.95 -24.59 0.31
CA ASP A 125 -15.79 -24.33 1.50
C ASP A 125 -14.96 -24.22 2.79
N VAL A 126 -14.01 -25.15 2.99
CA VAL A 126 -13.15 -25.14 4.20
C VAL A 126 -12.23 -23.93 4.19
N VAL A 127 -11.55 -23.64 3.08
CA VAL A 127 -10.65 -22.47 2.97
C VAL A 127 -11.42 -21.18 3.18
N MET A 128 -12.60 -21.03 2.58
CA MET A 128 -13.41 -19.84 2.75
C MET A 128 -13.91 -19.66 4.18
N ARG A 129 -14.25 -20.73 4.92
CA ARG A 129 -14.57 -20.64 6.35
C ARG A 129 -13.39 -20.14 7.18
N ILE A 130 -12.16 -20.60 6.86
CA ILE A 130 -10.95 -20.09 7.51
C ILE A 130 -10.74 -18.61 7.21
N VAL A 131 -10.88 -18.20 5.95
CA VAL A 131 -10.79 -16.78 5.54
C VAL A 131 -11.84 -15.94 6.26
N ASP A 132 -13.07 -16.44 6.40
CA ASP A 132 -14.16 -15.77 7.09
C ASP A 132 -13.87 -15.61 8.60
N ALA A 133 -13.31 -16.64 9.23
CA ALA A 133 -12.87 -16.54 10.62
C ALA A 133 -11.79 -15.46 10.78
N PHE A 134 -10.82 -15.37 9.89
CA PHE A 134 -9.82 -14.28 9.91
C PHE A 134 -10.42 -12.91 9.61
N LEU A 135 -11.47 -12.82 8.80
CA LEU A 135 -12.16 -11.57 8.50
C LEU A 135 -12.98 -11.05 9.70
N SER A 136 -13.44 -11.94 10.60
CA SER A 136 -14.16 -11.54 11.81
C SER A 136 -13.26 -10.88 12.86
N ILE A 137 -11.94 -11.09 12.79
CA ILE A 137 -10.98 -10.49 13.71
C ILE A 137 -10.74 -9.03 13.29
N PRO A 138 -10.99 -8.03 14.17
CA PRO A 138 -10.61 -6.65 13.90
C PRO A 138 -9.11 -6.54 13.62
N TRP A 139 -8.77 -6.09 12.40
CA TRP A 139 -7.40 -6.12 11.89
C TRP A 139 -6.40 -5.37 12.80
N ILE A 140 -6.84 -4.24 13.37
CA ILE A 140 -5.98 -3.41 14.22
C ILE A 140 -5.60 -4.14 15.51
N LEU A 141 -6.55 -4.87 16.13
CA LEU A 141 -6.27 -5.64 17.34
C LEU A 141 -5.29 -6.79 17.08
N ALA A 142 -5.48 -7.46 15.96
CA ALA A 142 -4.56 -8.52 15.55
C ALA A 142 -3.16 -7.99 15.24
N MET A 143 -3.06 -6.83 14.57
CA MET A 143 -1.77 -6.18 14.31
C MET A 143 -1.09 -5.73 15.60
N LEU A 144 -1.82 -5.12 16.54
CA LEU A 144 -1.28 -4.75 17.85
C LEU A 144 -0.72 -5.97 18.60
N LEU A 145 -1.44 -7.09 18.57
CA LEU A 145 -0.96 -8.34 19.19
C LEU A 145 0.32 -8.85 18.53
N ILE A 146 0.36 -8.92 17.20
CA ILE A 146 1.53 -9.40 16.47
C ILE A 146 2.75 -8.52 16.74
N VAL A 147 2.58 -7.20 16.63
CA VAL A 147 3.68 -6.25 16.82
C VAL A 147 4.16 -6.23 18.28
N SER A 148 3.26 -6.38 19.24
CA SER A 148 3.62 -6.49 20.67
C SER A 148 4.45 -7.75 20.98
N LEU A 149 4.21 -8.84 20.26
CA LEU A 149 4.92 -10.11 20.48
C LEU A 149 6.21 -10.23 19.67
N LEU A 150 6.20 -9.75 18.43
CA LEU A 150 7.30 -9.96 17.47
C LEU A 150 8.14 -8.69 17.21
N GLY A 151 7.69 -7.53 17.72
CA GLY A 151 8.37 -6.25 17.51
C GLY A 151 7.88 -5.48 16.29
N THR A 152 8.46 -4.27 16.12
CA THR A 152 8.08 -3.27 15.10
C THR A 152 9.05 -3.21 13.92
N SER A 153 9.81 -4.29 13.68
CA SER A 153 10.72 -4.35 12.54
C SER A 153 9.95 -4.42 11.21
N THR A 154 10.54 -3.92 10.15
CA THR A 154 9.96 -4.00 8.80
C THR A 154 9.73 -5.44 8.35
N GLU A 155 10.57 -6.37 8.81
CA GLU A 155 10.48 -7.82 8.57
C GLU A 155 9.23 -8.45 9.20
N VAL A 156 8.69 -7.86 10.25
CA VAL A 156 7.44 -8.25 10.89
C VAL A 156 6.26 -7.50 10.29
N LEU A 157 6.38 -6.18 10.12
CA LEU A 157 5.28 -5.33 9.65
C LEU A 157 4.84 -5.66 8.23
N ILE A 158 5.78 -5.87 7.30
CA ILE A 158 5.48 -6.14 5.89
C ILE A 158 4.65 -7.42 5.72
N PRO A 159 5.09 -8.61 6.20
CA PRO A 159 4.30 -9.83 6.03
C PRO A 159 3.01 -9.83 6.85
N ALA A 160 2.98 -9.22 8.04
CA ALA A 160 1.78 -9.13 8.84
C ALA A 160 0.69 -8.29 8.14
N LEU A 161 1.04 -7.10 7.65
CA LEU A 161 0.13 -6.28 6.85
C LEU A 161 -0.31 -7.02 5.59
N GLY A 162 0.63 -7.64 4.87
CA GLY A 162 0.34 -8.42 3.67
C GLY A 162 -0.66 -9.54 3.93
N PHE A 163 -0.49 -10.28 5.02
CA PHE A 163 -1.41 -11.34 5.41
C PHE A 163 -2.81 -10.79 5.70
N PHE A 164 -2.91 -9.75 6.54
CA PHE A 164 -4.22 -9.21 6.94
C PHE A 164 -4.99 -8.56 5.81
N TYR A 165 -4.33 -7.87 4.90
CA TYR A 165 -5.00 -7.24 3.76
C TYR A 165 -5.29 -8.21 2.61
N GLY A 166 -4.51 -9.29 2.48
CA GLY A 166 -4.67 -10.30 1.43
C GLY A 166 -5.96 -11.13 1.52
N LYS A 167 -6.50 -11.34 2.74
CA LYS A 167 -7.74 -12.11 2.94
C LYS A 167 -8.94 -11.57 2.16
N GLY A 168 -9.02 -10.26 1.94
CA GLY A 168 -10.04 -9.66 1.09
C GLY A 168 -9.84 -9.96 -0.39
N ILE A 169 -8.59 -10.02 -0.83
CA ILE A 169 -8.21 -10.34 -2.22
C ILE A 169 -8.60 -11.79 -2.56
N VAL A 170 -8.50 -12.73 -1.60
CA VAL A 170 -8.93 -14.13 -1.78
C VAL A 170 -10.37 -14.20 -2.30
N ARG A 171 -11.29 -13.45 -1.68
CA ARG A 171 -12.71 -13.45 -2.06
C ARG A 171 -12.94 -12.91 -3.46
N VAL A 172 -12.30 -11.78 -3.79
CA VAL A 172 -12.45 -11.15 -5.11
C VAL A 172 -11.85 -12.02 -6.21
N SER A 173 -10.66 -12.56 -5.98
CA SER A 173 -10.00 -13.48 -6.93
C SER A 173 -10.79 -14.75 -7.15
N ARG A 174 -11.37 -15.32 -6.07
CA ARG A 174 -12.25 -16.49 -6.16
C ARG A 174 -13.49 -16.18 -7.00
N ALA A 175 -14.18 -15.07 -6.73
CA ALA A 175 -15.38 -14.68 -7.47
C ALA A 175 -15.06 -14.47 -8.96
N ALA A 176 -14.01 -13.71 -9.28
CA ALA A 176 -13.57 -13.49 -10.66
C ALA A 176 -13.20 -14.81 -11.37
N THR A 177 -12.60 -15.76 -10.63
CA THR A 177 -12.28 -17.10 -11.17
C THR A 177 -13.55 -17.87 -11.48
N HIS A 178 -14.56 -17.85 -10.63
CA HIS A 178 -15.86 -18.51 -10.92
C HIS A 178 -16.51 -17.98 -12.21
N ASP A 179 -16.44 -16.67 -12.44
CA ASP A 179 -16.98 -16.08 -13.67
C ASP A 179 -16.22 -16.54 -14.93
N VAL A 180 -14.92 -16.81 -14.81
CA VAL A 180 -14.07 -17.23 -15.92
C VAL A 180 -14.23 -18.72 -16.20
N ILE A 181 -14.27 -19.58 -15.17
CA ILE A 181 -14.35 -21.04 -15.38
C ILE A 181 -15.68 -21.52 -16.02
N ALA A 182 -16.72 -20.71 -15.96
CA ALA A 182 -18.00 -20.98 -16.60
C ALA A 182 -17.97 -20.73 -18.13
N LYS A 183 -16.88 -20.17 -18.67
CA LYS A 183 -16.78 -19.82 -20.09
C LYS A 183 -16.37 -21.02 -20.95
N ASP A 184 -16.87 -21.05 -22.21
CA ASP A 184 -16.68 -22.14 -23.15
C ASP A 184 -15.21 -22.48 -23.46
N PHE A 185 -14.31 -21.47 -23.44
CA PHE A 185 -12.91 -21.71 -23.71
C PHE A 185 -12.23 -22.57 -22.62
N ILE A 186 -12.66 -22.42 -21.34
CA ILE A 186 -12.18 -23.27 -20.24
C ILE A 186 -12.69 -24.72 -20.41
N VAL A 187 -13.97 -24.87 -20.77
CA VAL A 187 -14.55 -26.21 -21.08
C VAL A 187 -13.78 -26.87 -22.22
N SER A 188 -13.49 -26.09 -23.27
CA SER A 188 -12.70 -26.58 -24.41
C SER A 188 -11.26 -26.93 -24.03
N ALA A 189 -10.61 -26.16 -23.15
CA ALA A 189 -9.26 -26.46 -22.65
C ALA A 189 -9.25 -27.79 -21.85
N ARG A 190 -10.23 -27.98 -20.96
CA ARG A 190 -10.41 -29.26 -20.22
C ARG A 190 -10.65 -30.43 -21.16
N ALA A 191 -11.50 -30.26 -22.19
CA ALA A 191 -11.77 -31.30 -23.19
C ALA A 191 -10.51 -31.68 -23.99
N ARG A 192 -9.58 -30.75 -24.21
CA ARG A 192 -8.27 -31.02 -24.83
C ARG A 192 -7.25 -31.66 -23.87
N GLY A 193 -7.62 -31.95 -22.62
CA GLY A 193 -6.74 -32.59 -21.63
C GLY A 193 -5.71 -31.69 -20.97
N HIS A 194 -5.90 -30.35 -20.99
CA HIS A 194 -5.02 -29.42 -20.28
C HIS A 194 -5.10 -29.68 -18.77
N SER A 195 -3.94 -29.70 -18.11
CA SER A 195 -3.87 -29.81 -16.66
C SER A 195 -4.42 -28.52 -15.96
N ASN A 196 -4.89 -28.68 -14.72
CA ASN A 196 -5.37 -27.56 -13.94
C ASN A 196 -4.30 -26.43 -13.82
N PHE A 197 -3.02 -26.79 -13.70
CA PHE A 197 -1.92 -25.81 -13.66
C PHE A 197 -1.81 -25.03 -14.98
N SER A 198 -1.90 -25.72 -16.13
CA SER A 198 -1.90 -25.08 -17.45
C SER A 198 -3.11 -24.14 -17.61
N ILE A 199 -4.29 -24.55 -17.15
CA ILE A 199 -5.51 -23.75 -17.20
C ILE A 199 -5.37 -22.49 -16.33
N ILE A 200 -4.78 -22.60 -15.12
CA ILE A 200 -4.53 -21.44 -14.26
C ILE A 200 -3.65 -20.41 -14.97
N TRP A 201 -2.50 -20.82 -15.46
CA TRP A 201 -1.50 -19.89 -16.00
C TRP A 201 -1.86 -19.32 -17.37
N ASN A 202 -2.45 -20.13 -18.26
CA ASN A 202 -2.68 -19.71 -19.64
C ASN A 202 -4.08 -19.12 -19.86
N GLU A 203 -5.05 -19.52 -19.05
CA GLU A 203 -6.45 -19.13 -19.28
C GLU A 203 -7.02 -18.26 -18.14
N ILE A 204 -6.84 -18.68 -16.85
CA ILE A 204 -7.49 -17.99 -15.74
C ILE A 204 -6.75 -16.68 -15.39
N ILE A 205 -5.46 -16.76 -15.08
CA ILE A 205 -4.68 -15.59 -14.66
C ILE A 205 -4.78 -14.43 -15.65
N PRO A 206 -4.61 -14.62 -16.97
CA PRO A 206 -4.74 -13.52 -17.92
C PRO A 206 -6.13 -12.86 -17.94
N ASN A 207 -7.18 -13.62 -17.61
CA ASN A 207 -8.56 -13.14 -17.63
C ASN A 207 -9.04 -12.50 -16.33
N VAL A 208 -8.43 -12.87 -15.18
CA VAL A 208 -8.81 -12.31 -13.85
C VAL A 208 -7.85 -11.24 -13.33
N ARG A 209 -6.66 -11.10 -13.94
CA ARG A 209 -5.60 -10.22 -13.48
C ARG A 209 -6.05 -8.77 -13.28
N ASP A 210 -6.88 -8.24 -14.16
CA ASP A 210 -7.31 -6.84 -14.11
C ASP A 210 -8.17 -6.59 -12.86
N ALA A 211 -9.09 -7.51 -12.54
CA ALA A 211 -9.89 -7.45 -11.32
C ALA A 211 -9.00 -7.57 -10.06
N ILE A 212 -8.02 -8.46 -10.07
CA ILE A 212 -7.09 -8.67 -8.96
C ILE A 212 -6.19 -7.45 -8.76
N LEU A 213 -5.68 -6.85 -9.85
CA LEU A 213 -4.83 -5.66 -9.79
C LEU A 213 -5.59 -4.44 -9.27
N VAL A 214 -6.84 -4.23 -9.70
CA VAL A 214 -7.69 -3.16 -9.18
C VAL A 214 -7.94 -3.34 -7.69
N GLU A 215 -8.30 -4.55 -7.27
CA GLU A 215 -8.49 -4.86 -5.84
C GLU A 215 -7.18 -4.66 -5.05
N GLY A 216 -6.04 -5.08 -5.59
CA GLY A 216 -4.73 -4.87 -4.99
C GLY A 216 -4.40 -3.38 -4.78
N ALA A 217 -4.68 -2.53 -5.77
CA ALA A 217 -4.49 -1.09 -5.65
C ALA A 217 -5.40 -0.48 -4.57
N MET A 218 -6.66 -0.91 -4.49
CA MET A 218 -7.57 -0.49 -3.42
C MET A 218 -7.06 -0.94 -2.04
N ARG A 219 -6.57 -2.16 -1.92
CA ARG A 219 -5.99 -2.67 -0.67
C ARG A 219 -4.72 -1.94 -0.26
N TRP A 220 -3.89 -1.54 -1.22
CA TRP A 220 -2.71 -0.73 -0.94
C TRP A 220 -3.09 0.63 -0.34
N SER A 221 -4.09 1.31 -0.88
CA SER A 221 -4.60 2.57 -0.33
C SER A 221 -5.10 2.42 1.11
N TRP A 222 -5.89 1.38 1.38
CA TRP A 222 -6.34 1.08 2.74
C TRP A 222 -5.20 0.69 3.68
N MET A 223 -4.19 -0.01 3.17
CA MET A 223 -3.02 -0.41 3.93
C MET A 223 -2.16 0.80 4.34
N LEU A 224 -2.04 1.83 3.48
CA LEU A 224 -1.38 3.09 3.83
C LEU A 224 -2.05 3.76 5.03
N LEU A 225 -3.38 3.87 5.00
CA LEU A 225 -4.15 4.43 6.13
C LEU A 225 -4.01 3.56 7.38
N GLY A 226 -4.10 2.26 7.23
CA GLY A 226 -3.95 1.31 8.33
C GLY A 226 -2.57 1.34 8.97
N PHE A 227 -1.51 1.35 8.16
CA PHE A 227 -0.15 1.47 8.65
C PHE A 227 0.06 2.80 9.40
N SER A 228 -0.42 3.92 8.84
CA SER A 228 -0.33 5.22 9.52
C SER A 228 -1.10 5.23 10.85
N SER A 229 -2.26 4.58 10.92
CA SER A 229 -3.03 4.44 12.16
C SER A 229 -2.29 3.58 13.21
N LEU A 230 -1.69 2.47 12.79
CA LEU A 230 -0.88 1.61 13.65
C LEU A 230 0.34 2.36 14.19
N SER A 231 0.99 3.12 13.34
CA SER A 231 2.15 3.94 13.67
C SER A 231 1.80 5.10 14.61
N PHE A 232 0.64 5.73 14.41
CA PHE A 232 0.11 6.74 15.33
C PHE A 232 -0.11 6.20 16.74
N LEU A 233 -0.46 4.92 16.87
CA LEU A 233 -0.58 4.24 18.16
C LEU A 233 0.77 3.84 18.78
N GLY A 234 1.89 4.11 18.09
CA GLY A 234 3.24 3.77 18.56
C GLY A 234 3.72 2.37 18.15
N PHE A 235 2.98 1.67 17.30
CA PHE A 235 3.29 0.31 16.83
C PHE A 235 3.74 0.27 15.37
N GLY A 236 4.18 1.41 14.83
CA GLY A 236 4.84 1.52 13.52
C GLY A 236 6.32 1.15 13.59
N VAL A 237 7.14 1.71 12.69
CA VAL A 237 8.59 1.50 12.74
C VAL A 237 9.22 2.16 13.95
N SER A 238 10.23 1.49 14.51
CA SER A 238 10.94 2.01 15.68
C SER A 238 11.76 3.26 15.35
N PRO A 239 11.84 4.24 16.26
CA PRO A 239 12.81 5.33 16.17
C PRO A 239 14.24 4.77 15.99
N PRO A 240 15.14 5.49 15.30
CA PRO A 240 15.01 6.87 14.80
C PRO A 240 14.32 7.00 13.44
N THR A 241 13.93 5.91 12.80
CA THR A 241 13.32 5.91 11.46
C THR A 241 12.09 6.82 11.42
N PRO A 242 12.04 7.80 10.49
CA PRO A 242 10.90 8.70 10.39
C PRO A 242 9.67 7.97 9.84
N ASP A 243 8.51 8.31 10.40
CA ASP A 243 7.21 7.76 10.03
C ASP A 243 6.12 8.80 10.31
N TRP A 244 5.24 9.03 9.36
CA TRP A 244 4.20 10.06 9.47
C TRP A 244 3.25 9.85 10.64
N GLY A 245 2.83 8.60 10.89
CA GLY A 245 1.93 8.30 11.99
C GLY A 245 2.55 8.62 13.35
N LEU A 246 3.79 8.19 13.57
CA LEU A 246 4.53 8.46 14.79
C LEU A 246 4.85 9.94 14.96
N MET A 247 5.22 10.64 13.87
CA MET A 247 5.46 12.08 13.90
C MET A 247 4.22 12.86 14.34
N ILE A 248 3.04 12.51 13.80
CA ILE A 248 1.76 13.13 14.18
C ILE A 248 1.43 12.80 15.64
N SER A 249 1.65 11.57 16.09
CA SER A 249 1.42 11.17 17.48
C SER A 249 2.26 11.98 18.46
N ASN A 250 3.54 12.17 18.18
CA ASN A 250 4.46 12.97 19.00
C ASN A 250 4.08 14.46 19.00
N ALA A 251 3.77 15.00 17.80
CA ALA A 251 3.39 16.40 17.65
C ALA A 251 2.04 16.76 18.32
N ARG A 252 1.14 15.77 18.49
CA ARG A 252 -0.18 16.02 19.10
C ARG A 252 -0.12 16.65 20.48
N GLY A 253 0.84 16.23 21.31
CA GLY A 253 1.04 16.81 22.65
C GLY A 253 1.57 18.24 22.63
N LEU A 254 2.20 18.63 21.51
CA LEU A 254 2.84 19.96 21.35
C LEU A 254 1.91 21.00 20.69
N MET A 255 0.77 20.57 20.14
CA MET A 255 -0.15 21.47 19.42
C MET A 255 -0.65 22.63 20.30
N SER A 256 -0.90 22.40 21.57
CA SER A 256 -1.32 23.44 22.51
C SER A 256 -0.23 24.47 22.79
N PHE A 257 1.03 24.07 22.78
CA PHE A 257 2.17 24.99 22.98
C PHE A 257 2.53 25.71 21.67
N ALA A 258 2.52 25.01 20.54
CA ALA A 258 2.82 25.61 19.26
C ALA A 258 1.75 26.60 18.80
N CYS A 259 0.45 26.35 19.03
CA CYS A 259 -0.60 27.32 18.76
C CYS A 259 -0.44 28.62 19.55
N LEU A 260 -0.05 28.55 20.81
CA LEU A 260 0.19 29.71 21.63
C LEU A 260 1.43 30.52 21.20
N LEU A 261 2.47 29.84 20.71
CA LEU A 261 3.69 30.46 20.18
C LEU A 261 3.47 31.15 18.82
N TYR A 262 2.58 30.61 17.97
CA TYR A 262 2.36 31.13 16.62
C TYR A 262 1.15 32.05 16.47
N THR A 263 0.20 32.04 17.40
CA THR A 263 -1.05 32.84 17.31
C THR A 263 -1.08 34.03 18.27
N SER A 264 -0.19 34.11 19.26
CA SER A 264 -0.09 35.24 20.19
C SER A 264 1.20 35.98 19.91
N PRO A 265 1.17 37.21 19.33
CA PRO A 265 2.34 38.07 19.37
C PRO A 265 2.68 38.31 20.85
N SER A 266 3.88 37.92 21.22
CA SER A 266 4.37 38.15 22.60
C SER A 266 4.27 39.63 22.92
N PRO A 267 3.72 40.02 24.10
CA PRO A 267 3.74 41.41 24.54
C PRO A 267 5.15 41.98 24.77
N ARG A 268 6.19 41.18 24.49
CA ARG A 268 7.61 41.60 24.62
C ARG A 268 8.22 42.13 23.33
N ASP A 269 7.49 42.07 22.21
CA ASP A 269 7.95 42.53 20.90
C ASP A 269 7.38 43.89 20.51
N SER A 270 6.88 44.66 21.50
CA SER A 270 6.44 46.05 21.38
C SER A 270 7.34 47.01 22.18
#